data_b07522923b8fa5dbfcc7731b749deffd
#
_entry.id   b07522923b8fa5dbfcc7731b749deffd
#
_cell.length_a   1.000
_cell.length_b   1.000
_cell.length_c   1.000
_cell.angle_alpha   90.00
_cell.angle_beta   90.00
_cell.angle_gamma   90.00
#
_symmetry.space_group_name_H-M   'P 1'
#
loop_
_entity.id
_entity.type
_entity.pdbx_description
1 polymer ?
#
loop_
_entity_poly.entity_id
_entity_poly.type
_entity_poly.pdbx_seq_one_letter_code
_entity_poly.pdbx_strand_id
1 'polypeptide(L)'
;HRTSFLTSLGLRASDTRALADTKAAVDAAQERTKGYLPQLPAALDKLTSHGEKPPPLIADAELYTGKVRDVYKPSKFPQHVVLAATGRQSAFDRALATVPFKGAVLNQVSRWWFETTKDLAANHVRASPLPDVLVAARCQAFPVEFVVRGYITGSTSTSLWTHYKNGERKYCGLDFPEGLVKNQKLAENVCTPTTKDAEHDEPISGEDIVSSGRMTRAQWDECRTKALAIFARGQEIAASRGLVL
;
A
#
# COMPACT_ATOMS: atom_id res chain seq x y z
N HIS A 1 -6.37 -30.11 24.66
CA HIS A 1 -7.43 -29.09 24.54
C HIS A 1 -7.14 -28.00 23.47
N ARG A 2 -5.88 -27.64 23.17
CA ARG A 2 -5.54 -26.67 22.12
C ARG A 2 -5.72 -27.25 20.70
N THR A 3 -5.39 -28.51 20.48
CA THR A 3 -5.49 -29.17 19.17
C THR A 3 -6.96 -29.33 18.71
N SER A 4 -7.87 -29.56 19.64
CA SER A 4 -9.31 -29.74 19.34
C SER A 4 -9.98 -28.42 18.90
N PHE A 5 -9.54 -27.28 19.41
CA PHE A 5 -10.07 -25.96 19.03
C PHE A 5 -9.64 -25.56 17.61
N LEU A 6 -8.39 -25.86 17.24
CA LEU A 6 -7.87 -25.55 15.90
C LEU A 6 -8.52 -26.42 14.82
N THR A 7 -8.82 -27.69 15.14
CA THR A 7 -9.52 -28.60 14.24
C THR A 7 -10.99 -28.16 14.01
N SER A 8 -11.62 -27.55 15.02
CA SER A 8 -12.97 -26.97 14.87
C SER A 8 -13.03 -25.74 13.95
N LEU A 9 -11.88 -25.10 13.69
CA LEU A 9 -11.72 -23.99 12.76
C LEU A 9 -11.33 -24.44 11.34
N GLY A 10 -11.26 -25.75 11.07
CA GLY A 10 -10.90 -26.31 9.76
C GLY A 10 -9.43 -26.12 9.37
N LEU A 11 -8.55 -25.80 10.31
CA LEU A 11 -7.11 -25.60 10.07
C LEU A 11 -6.38 -26.94 9.94
N ARG A 12 -5.51 -27.07 8.94
CA ARG A 12 -4.69 -28.27 8.70
C ARG A 12 -3.41 -28.24 9.53
N ALA A 13 -2.73 -29.36 9.64
CA ALA A 13 -1.43 -29.46 10.34
C ALA A 13 -0.34 -28.52 9.76
N SER A 14 -0.41 -28.24 8.45
CA SER A 14 0.41 -27.21 7.77
C SER A 14 0.17 -25.81 8.32
N ASP A 15 -1.07 -25.52 8.69
CA ASP A 15 -1.48 -24.18 9.16
C ASP A 15 -0.99 -23.94 10.59
N THR A 16 -0.90 -25.02 11.42
CA THR A 16 -0.35 -24.94 12.77
C THR A 16 1.15 -24.66 12.77
N ARG A 17 1.89 -25.19 11.77
CA ARG A 17 3.32 -24.89 11.60
C ARG A 17 3.53 -23.44 11.15
N ALA A 18 2.75 -22.97 10.18
CA ALA A 18 2.78 -21.59 9.74
C ALA A 18 2.45 -20.60 10.86
N LEU A 19 1.48 -20.94 11.73
CA LEU A 19 1.14 -20.15 12.93
C LEU A 19 2.30 -20.14 13.96
N ALA A 20 3.00 -21.26 14.14
CA ALA A 20 4.16 -21.32 15.04
C ALA A 20 5.33 -20.48 14.49
N ASP A 21 5.60 -20.57 13.18
CA ASP A 21 6.64 -19.78 12.52
C ASP A 21 6.30 -18.28 12.56
N THR A 22 5.02 -17.92 12.39
CA THR A 22 4.53 -16.54 12.52
C THR A 22 4.70 -16.03 13.96
N LYS A 23 4.37 -16.86 14.96
CA LYS A 23 4.57 -16.50 16.37
C LYS A 23 6.05 -16.28 16.67
N ALA A 24 6.95 -17.15 16.24
CA ALA A 24 8.39 -16.98 16.41
C ALA A 24 8.91 -15.69 15.75
N ALA A 25 8.41 -15.37 14.57
CA ALA A 25 8.75 -14.11 13.87
C ALA A 25 8.24 -12.88 14.63
N VAL A 26 7.03 -12.94 15.21
CA VAL A 26 6.48 -11.87 16.04
C VAL A 26 7.28 -11.70 17.34
N ASP A 27 7.59 -12.81 18.02
CA ASP A 27 8.39 -12.79 19.26
C ASP A 27 9.79 -12.22 19.00
N ALA A 28 10.44 -12.59 17.88
CA ALA A 28 11.73 -12.03 17.47
C ALA A 28 11.62 -10.53 17.08
N ALA A 29 10.51 -10.10 16.48
CA ALA A 29 10.26 -8.70 16.19
C ALA A 29 10.04 -7.90 17.48
N GLN A 30 9.29 -8.42 18.43
CA GLN A 30 9.07 -7.81 19.75
C GLN A 30 10.39 -7.68 20.51
N GLU A 31 11.26 -8.69 20.47
CA GLU A 31 12.57 -8.63 21.11
C GLU A 31 13.45 -7.51 20.51
N ARG A 32 13.48 -7.41 19.18
CA ARG A 32 14.17 -6.28 18.50
C ARG A 32 13.58 -4.92 18.89
N THR A 33 12.28 -4.85 19.10
CA THR A 33 11.58 -3.61 19.48
C THR A 33 12.03 -3.09 20.84
N LYS A 34 12.37 -3.98 21.78
CA LYS A 34 12.89 -3.59 23.12
C LYS A 34 14.11 -2.68 23.02
N GLY A 35 14.97 -2.88 22.01
CA GLY A 35 16.12 -2.00 21.75
C GLY A 35 15.76 -0.57 21.32
N TYR A 36 14.53 -0.36 20.81
CA TYR A 36 14.07 0.96 20.39
C TYR A 36 13.31 1.72 21.50
N LEU A 37 12.73 1.01 22.47
CA LEU A 37 11.96 1.64 23.56
C LEU A 37 12.75 2.71 24.34
N PRO A 38 14.03 2.52 24.68
CA PRO A 38 14.84 3.56 25.35
C PRO A 38 15.08 4.79 24.50
N GLN A 39 14.99 4.66 23.18
CA GLN A 39 15.22 5.77 22.23
C GLN A 39 13.93 6.60 22.01
N LEU A 40 12.78 6.07 22.43
CA LEU A 40 11.47 6.66 22.19
C LEU A 40 11.32 8.08 22.78
N PRO A 41 11.72 8.37 24.05
CA PRO A 41 11.62 9.71 24.60
C PRO A 41 12.41 10.76 23.78
N ALA A 42 13.68 10.47 23.45
CA ALA A 42 14.50 11.38 22.66
C ALA A 42 13.97 11.54 21.22
N ALA A 43 13.34 10.51 20.66
CA ALA A 43 12.68 10.61 19.36
C ALA A 43 11.37 11.43 19.46
N LEU A 44 10.62 11.32 20.53
CA LEU A 44 9.44 12.15 20.81
C LEU A 44 9.82 13.64 20.92
N ASP A 45 10.89 13.96 21.67
CA ASP A 45 11.36 15.33 21.82
C ASP A 45 11.77 15.93 20.47
N LYS A 46 12.47 15.15 19.64
CA LYS A 46 12.83 15.58 18.28
C LYS A 46 11.60 15.81 17.40
N LEU A 47 10.54 15.03 17.56
CA LEU A 47 9.32 15.15 16.77
C LEU A 47 8.48 16.37 17.16
N THR A 48 8.44 16.71 18.43
CA THR A 48 7.80 17.93 18.92
C THR A 48 8.53 19.18 18.46
N SER A 49 9.85 19.10 18.26
CA SER A 49 10.68 20.21 17.77
C SER A 49 10.69 20.35 16.23
N HIS A 50 10.28 19.32 15.47
CA HIS A 50 10.27 19.32 14.01
C HIS A 50 8.90 19.64 13.39
N GLY A 51 7.97 20.12 14.19
CA GLY A 51 6.59 20.41 13.75
C GLY A 51 6.47 21.51 12.69
N GLU A 52 7.52 22.29 12.38
CA GLU A 52 7.37 23.49 11.57
C GLU A 52 8.36 23.65 10.39
N LYS A 53 9.46 22.90 10.32
CA LYS A 53 10.34 22.96 9.15
C LYS A 53 10.94 21.58 8.86
N PRO A 54 10.75 21.06 7.64
CA PRO A 54 11.54 19.91 7.22
C PRO A 54 13.02 20.26 7.33
N PRO A 55 13.89 19.33 7.77
CA PRO A 55 15.31 19.58 7.81
C PRO A 55 15.77 20.05 6.43
N PRO A 56 16.72 21.00 6.32
CA PRO A 56 17.26 21.45 5.05
C PRO A 56 18.14 20.39 4.42
N LEU A 57 17.58 19.19 4.20
CA LEU A 57 18.26 18.08 3.53
C LEU A 57 18.67 18.44 2.11
N ILE A 58 18.03 19.43 1.51
CA ILE A 58 18.33 19.90 0.16
C ILE A 58 17.97 21.39 0.10
N ALA A 59 18.96 22.27 0.29
CA ALA A 59 18.75 23.71 0.36
C ALA A 59 18.13 24.32 -0.93
N ASP A 60 18.35 23.68 -2.08
CA ASP A 60 17.92 24.17 -3.40
C ASP A 60 16.79 23.34 -4.00
N ALA A 61 15.90 22.77 -3.18
CA ALA A 61 14.79 21.96 -3.66
C ALA A 61 13.45 22.66 -3.47
N GLU A 62 12.58 22.58 -4.47
CA GLU A 62 11.15 22.84 -4.29
C GLU A 62 10.57 21.80 -3.34
N LEU A 63 9.87 22.24 -2.30
CA LEU A 63 9.24 21.38 -1.32
C LEU A 63 7.72 21.35 -1.52
N TYR A 64 7.18 20.15 -1.66
CA TYR A 64 5.75 19.88 -1.54
C TYR A 64 5.48 19.08 -0.27
N THR A 65 4.67 19.63 0.63
CA THR A 65 4.26 18.98 1.89
C THR A 65 2.90 18.31 1.70
N GLY A 66 2.90 16.98 1.63
CA GLY A 66 1.69 16.17 1.58
C GLY A 66 1.13 15.83 2.97
N LYS A 67 0.03 15.09 3.02
CA LYS A 67 -0.64 14.70 4.28
C LYS A 67 0.29 13.93 5.23
N VAL A 68 1.13 13.04 4.70
CA VAL A 68 2.00 12.14 5.49
C VAL A 68 3.42 12.03 4.94
N ARG A 69 3.74 12.72 3.86
CA ARG A 69 5.03 12.66 3.18
C ARG A 69 5.41 14.03 2.64
N ASP A 70 6.69 14.35 2.72
CA ASP A 70 7.27 15.52 2.10
C ASP A 70 8.01 15.12 0.82
N VAL A 71 7.86 15.89 -0.24
CA VAL A 71 8.45 15.63 -1.57
C VAL A 71 9.35 16.80 -1.92
N TYR A 72 10.64 16.52 -2.04
CA TYR A 72 11.65 17.48 -2.47
C TYR A 72 11.97 17.24 -3.94
N LYS A 73 11.96 18.32 -4.73
CA LYS A 73 12.36 18.31 -6.14
C LYS A 73 13.66 19.11 -6.29
N PRO A 74 14.84 18.45 -6.25
CA PRO A 74 16.13 19.13 -6.32
C PRO A 74 16.33 19.79 -7.67
N SER A 75 16.68 21.09 -7.71
CA SER A 75 16.92 21.82 -8.95
C SER A 75 18.10 21.26 -9.75
N LYS A 76 19.15 20.83 -9.07
CA LYS A 76 20.37 20.26 -9.67
C LYS A 76 20.16 18.83 -10.24
N PHE A 77 19.09 18.15 -9.83
CA PHE A 77 18.80 16.78 -10.25
C PHE A 77 17.30 16.64 -10.65
N PRO A 78 16.87 17.32 -11.72
CA PRO A 78 15.45 17.43 -12.08
C PRO A 78 14.80 16.10 -12.43
N GLN A 79 15.59 15.05 -12.73
CA GLN A 79 15.14 13.70 -13.00
C GLN A 79 14.90 12.87 -11.72
N HIS A 80 15.18 13.43 -10.52
CA HIS A 80 14.99 12.77 -9.24
C HIS A 80 13.99 13.53 -8.35
N VAL A 81 13.42 12.81 -7.42
CA VAL A 81 12.68 13.34 -6.28
C VAL A 81 13.19 12.68 -5.01
N VAL A 82 13.13 13.42 -3.90
CA VAL A 82 13.41 12.84 -2.57
C VAL A 82 12.11 12.83 -1.79
N LEU A 83 11.73 11.64 -1.34
CA LEU A 83 10.49 11.38 -0.62
C LEU A 83 10.85 11.15 0.85
N ALA A 84 10.45 12.06 1.72
CA ALA A 84 10.60 11.92 3.17
C ALA A 84 9.27 11.48 3.78
N ALA A 85 9.19 10.25 4.23
CA ALA A 85 8.04 9.72 4.95
C ALA A 85 8.06 10.25 6.38
N THR A 86 6.97 10.88 6.80
CA THR A 86 6.90 11.56 8.10
C THR A 86 6.14 10.75 9.14
N GLY A 87 6.25 11.17 10.40
CA GLY A 87 5.42 10.65 11.49
C GLY A 87 3.97 11.11 11.45
N ARG A 88 3.60 12.06 10.58
CA ARG A 88 2.24 12.60 10.51
C ARG A 88 1.21 11.49 10.27
N GLN A 89 0.19 11.46 11.11
CA GLN A 89 -0.99 10.59 10.99
C GLN A 89 -2.16 11.44 10.53
N SER A 90 -2.76 11.07 9.40
CA SER A 90 -3.93 11.74 8.85
C SER A 90 -5.10 10.78 8.75
N ALA A 91 -6.30 11.24 9.10
CA ALA A 91 -7.56 10.59 8.80
C ALA A 91 -8.64 11.66 8.56
N PHE A 92 -9.61 11.36 7.69
CA PHE A 92 -10.68 12.29 7.29
C PHE A 92 -10.14 13.66 6.85
N ASP A 93 -9.03 13.65 6.09
CA ASP A 93 -8.31 14.82 5.60
C ASP A 93 -7.75 15.78 6.68
N ARG A 94 -7.66 15.32 7.91
CA ARG A 94 -7.09 16.06 9.05
C ARG A 94 -5.81 15.38 9.53
N ALA A 95 -4.80 16.18 9.84
CA ALA A 95 -3.65 15.72 10.60
C ALA A 95 -4.09 15.52 12.06
N LEU A 96 -3.99 14.29 12.56
CA LEU A 96 -4.46 13.92 13.90
C LEU A 96 -3.35 13.95 14.94
N ALA A 97 -2.17 13.45 14.56
CA ALA A 97 -1.05 13.28 15.47
C ALA A 97 0.25 13.08 14.69
N THR A 98 1.36 13.06 15.41
CA THR A 98 2.65 12.57 14.94
C THR A 98 3.00 11.31 15.70
N VAL A 99 3.30 10.22 14.94
CA VAL A 99 3.64 8.92 15.52
C VAL A 99 5.14 8.69 15.31
N PRO A 100 5.92 8.49 16.38
CA PRO A 100 7.36 8.24 16.28
C PRO A 100 7.67 7.05 15.38
N PHE A 101 8.74 7.17 14.57
CA PHE A 101 9.23 6.13 13.66
C PHE A 101 8.25 5.66 12.57
N LYS A 102 7.02 6.17 12.52
CA LYS A 102 6.03 5.77 11.51
C LYS A 102 6.58 5.91 10.09
N GLY A 103 7.23 7.05 9.79
CA GLY A 103 7.84 7.28 8.47
C GLY A 103 8.90 6.22 8.13
N ALA A 104 9.77 5.91 9.09
CA ALA A 104 10.80 4.90 8.93
C ALA A 104 10.21 3.51 8.68
N VAL A 105 9.22 3.10 9.46
CA VAL A 105 8.52 1.80 9.29
C VAL A 105 7.90 1.71 7.91
N LEU A 106 7.12 2.72 7.51
CA LEU A 106 6.44 2.71 6.21
C LEU A 106 7.42 2.70 5.03
N ASN A 107 8.51 3.48 5.12
CA ASN A 107 9.52 3.54 4.07
C ASN A 107 10.29 2.20 3.95
N GLN A 108 10.67 1.57 5.08
CA GLN A 108 11.37 0.29 5.06
C GLN A 108 10.48 -0.84 4.52
N VAL A 109 9.20 -0.88 4.90
CA VAL A 109 8.22 -1.84 4.35
C VAL A 109 8.05 -1.63 2.84
N SER A 110 7.91 -0.37 2.40
CA SER A 110 7.81 -0.02 0.98
C SER A 110 9.05 -0.47 0.19
N ARG A 111 10.26 -0.20 0.70
CA ARG A 111 11.50 -0.66 0.08
C ARG A 111 11.57 -2.18 -0.05
N TRP A 112 11.17 -2.88 0.98
CA TRP A 112 11.15 -4.34 0.97
C TRP A 112 10.23 -4.86 -0.14
N TRP A 113 9.04 -4.28 -0.30
CA TRP A 113 8.12 -4.63 -1.37
C TRP A 113 8.70 -4.32 -2.75
N PHE A 114 9.30 -3.15 -2.96
CA PHE A 114 9.95 -2.81 -4.22
C PHE A 114 11.08 -3.78 -4.59
N GLU A 115 11.87 -4.22 -3.62
CA GLU A 115 12.93 -5.21 -3.85
C GLU A 115 12.34 -6.59 -4.16
N THR A 116 11.30 -7.00 -3.45
CA THR A 116 10.65 -8.31 -3.58
C THR A 116 9.87 -8.48 -4.89
N THR A 117 9.46 -7.37 -5.52
CA THR A 117 8.67 -7.37 -6.76
C THR A 117 9.40 -6.76 -7.96
N LYS A 118 10.69 -6.50 -7.86
CA LYS A 118 11.49 -5.85 -8.93
C LYS A 118 11.58 -6.66 -10.23
N ASP A 119 11.42 -7.98 -10.13
CA ASP A 119 11.36 -8.90 -11.26
C ASP A 119 10.03 -8.81 -12.04
N LEU A 120 8.96 -8.34 -11.40
CA LEU A 120 7.63 -8.21 -12.00
C LEU A 120 7.43 -6.83 -12.64
N ALA A 121 7.98 -5.78 -12.02
CA ALA A 121 7.85 -4.42 -12.52
C ALA A 121 9.07 -3.58 -12.14
N ALA A 122 9.57 -2.80 -13.09
CA ALA A 122 10.55 -1.76 -12.79
C ALA A 122 9.93 -0.74 -11.81
N ASN A 123 10.75 -0.22 -10.89
CA ASN A 123 10.31 0.76 -9.91
C ASN A 123 11.18 2.03 -9.91
N HIS A 124 10.69 3.05 -9.23
CA HIS A 124 11.32 4.37 -9.18
C HIS A 124 12.45 4.49 -8.14
N VAL A 125 12.66 3.50 -7.28
CA VAL A 125 13.65 3.55 -6.19
C VAL A 125 15.07 3.63 -6.75
N ARG A 126 15.88 4.54 -6.23
CA ARG A 126 17.31 4.69 -6.56
C ARG A 126 18.18 4.49 -5.33
N ALA A 127 17.83 5.09 -4.20
CA ALA A 127 18.55 4.94 -2.93
C ALA A 127 17.62 5.20 -1.74
N SER A 128 18.04 4.78 -0.56
CA SER A 128 17.39 5.13 0.71
C SER A 128 18.47 5.46 1.73
N PRO A 129 18.93 6.72 1.74
CA PRO A 129 20.06 7.15 2.58
C PRO A 129 19.71 7.16 4.07
N LEU A 130 18.42 7.32 4.41
CA LEU A 130 17.91 7.29 5.78
C LEU A 130 16.71 6.33 5.85
N PRO A 131 16.37 5.84 7.05
CA PRO A 131 15.26 4.88 7.21
C PRO A 131 13.91 5.38 6.69
N ASP A 132 13.67 6.67 6.73
CA ASP A 132 12.44 7.36 6.33
C ASP A 132 12.57 8.14 5.01
N VAL A 133 13.75 8.13 4.37
CA VAL A 133 14.02 8.88 3.15
C VAL A 133 14.28 7.96 1.96
N LEU A 134 13.62 8.25 0.85
CA LEU A 134 13.78 7.56 -0.43
C LEU A 134 14.20 8.56 -1.50
N VAL A 135 15.28 8.28 -2.21
CA VAL A 135 15.63 8.93 -3.48
C VAL A 135 15.01 8.11 -4.61
N ALA A 136 14.23 8.76 -5.45
CA ALA A 136 13.49 8.11 -6.51
C ALA A 136 13.66 8.82 -7.86
N ALA A 137 13.49 8.08 -8.96
CA ALA A 137 13.31 8.70 -10.26
C ALA A 137 12.01 9.52 -10.26
N ARG A 138 12.05 10.69 -10.87
CA ARG A 138 10.85 11.50 -11.11
C ARG A 138 10.05 10.87 -12.24
N CYS A 139 8.85 10.42 -11.93
CA CYS A 139 7.93 9.82 -12.88
C CYS A 139 6.70 10.71 -13.08
N GLN A 140 6.09 10.61 -14.24
CA GLN A 140 4.75 11.14 -14.48
C GLN A 140 3.73 10.09 -14.03
N ALA A 141 2.87 10.45 -13.07
CA ALA A 141 1.81 9.58 -12.63
C ALA A 141 0.65 9.56 -13.65
N PHE A 142 0.07 8.40 -13.87
CA PHE A 142 -1.19 8.31 -14.59
C PHE A 142 -2.33 8.80 -13.68
N PRO A 143 -3.38 9.45 -14.23
CA PRO A 143 -4.54 9.89 -13.46
C PRO A 143 -5.52 8.74 -13.18
N VAL A 144 -5.00 7.60 -12.74
CA VAL A 144 -5.73 6.34 -12.49
C VAL A 144 -5.09 5.64 -11.30
N GLU A 145 -5.90 5.13 -10.39
CA GLU A 145 -5.47 4.20 -9.34
C GLU A 145 -5.81 2.76 -9.72
N PHE A 146 -4.83 1.87 -9.56
CA PHE A 146 -5.00 0.44 -9.84
C PHE A 146 -5.35 -0.29 -8.55
N VAL A 147 -6.63 -0.61 -8.36
CA VAL A 147 -7.13 -1.33 -7.20
C VAL A 147 -7.30 -2.79 -7.57
N VAL A 148 -6.51 -3.69 -6.98
CA VAL A 148 -6.66 -5.14 -7.21
C VAL A 148 -7.38 -5.77 -6.03
N ARG A 149 -8.31 -6.67 -6.33
CA ARG A 149 -9.15 -7.33 -5.33
C ARG A 149 -9.12 -8.84 -5.50
N GLY A 150 -8.88 -9.56 -4.41
CA GLY A 150 -9.03 -11.02 -4.34
C GLY A 150 -10.35 -11.46 -3.67
N TYR A 151 -11.08 -10.51 -3.07
CA TYR A 151 -12.33 -10.76 -2.32
C TYR A 151 -13.38 -9.70 -2.64
N ILE A 152 -14.66 -10.12 -2.61
CA ILE A 152 -15.78 -9.18 -2.68
C ILE A 152 -16.06 -8.62 -1.27
N THR A 153 -15.55 -7.42 -0.99
CA THR A 153 -15.61 -6.81 0.34
C THR A 153 -15.74 -5.29 0.26
N GLY A 154 -15.75 -4.66 1.42
CA GLY A 154 -15.78 -3.20 1.60
C GLY A 154 -17.11 -2.72 2.19
N SER A 155 -17.09 -1.45 2.65
CA SER A 155 -18.25 -0.80 3.29
C SER A 155 -18.45 0.64 2.85
N THR A 156 -17.51 1.22 2.07
CA THR A 156 -17.65 2.56 1.50
C THR A 156 -18.59 2.56 0.30
N SER A 157 -19.06 3.72 -0.11
CA SER A 157 -19.93 3.89 -1.28
C SER A 157 -19.29 3.35 -2.57
N THR A 158 -17.97 3.46 -2.70
CA THR A 158 -17.20 3.00 -3.87
C THR A 158 -16.67 1.57 -3.75
N SER A 159 -17.06 0.80 -2.73
CA SER A 159 -16.58 -0.57 -2.57
C SER A 159 -17.38 -1.55 -3.42
N LEU A 160 -16.70 -2.59 -3.95
CA LEU A 160 -17.30 -3.62 -4.79
C LEU A 160 -18.48 -4.28 -4.09
N TRP A 161 -18.40 -4.63 -2.81
CA TRP A 161 -19.49 -5.24 -2.08
C TRP A 161 -20.73 -4.34 -1.99
N THR A 162 -20.54 -3.03 -1.80
CA THR A 162 -21.67 -2.09 -1.70
C THR A 162 -22.45 -2.03 -3.01
N HIS A 163 -21.76 -1.95 -4.14
CA HIS A 163 -22.38 -2.00 -5.48
C HIS A 163 -23.09 -3.33 -5.71
N TYR A 164 -22.44 -4.44 -5.44
CA TYR A 164 -23.02 -5.77 -5.60
C TYR A 164 -24.24 -5.99 -4.72
N LYS A 165 -24.20 -5.59 -3.43
CA LYS A 165 -25.34 -5.66 -2.50
C LYS A 165 -26.54 -4.85 -2.99
N ASN A 166 -26.30 -3.74 -3.67
CA ASN A 166 -27.35 -2.88 -4.22
C ASN A 166 -27.93 -3.41 -5.55
N GLY A 167 -27.53 -4.62 -5.98
CA GLY A 167 -28.06 -5.27 -7.18
C GLY A 167 -27.20 -5.09 -8.43
N GLU A 168 -26.11 -4.33 -8.36
CA GLU A 168 -25.22 -4.18 -9.49
C GLU A 168 -24.42 -5.46 -9.72
N ARG A 169 -24.37 -5.93 -10.98
CA ARG A 169 -23.61 -7.12 -11.38
C ARG A 169 -22.45 -6.77 -12.31
N LYS A 170 -22.36 -5.50 -12.70
CA LYS A 170 -21.25 -4.97 -13.48
C LYS A 170 -20.55 -3.86 -12.72
N TYR A 171 -19.23 -3.99 -12.52
CA TYR A 171 -18.44 -3.02 -11.78
C TYR A 171 -17.08 -2.85 -12.45
N CYS A 172 -16.67 -1.62 -12.75
CA CYS A 172 -15.46 -1.29 -13.52
C CYS A 172 -15.33 -2.08 -14.85
N GLY A 173 -16.46 -2.33 -15.52
CA GLY A 173 -16.51 -3.10 -16.77
C GLY A 173 -16.44 -4.62 -16.62
N LEU A 174 -16.36 -5.15 -15.38
CA LEU A 174 -16.31 -6.58 -15.08
C LEU A 174 -17.70 -7.09 -14.65
N ASP A 175 -18.08 -8.27 -15.11
CA ASP A 175 -19.32 -8.93 -14.75
C ASP A 175 -19.11 -9.88 -13.55
N PHE A 176 -20.02 -9.84 -12.59
CA PHE A 176 -19.98 -10.68 -11.39
C PHE A 176 -21.17 -11.61 -11.34
N PRO A 177 -20.98 -12.92 -11.04
CA PRO A 177 -22.08 -13.89 -10.98
C PRO A 177 -23.03 -13.61 -9.82
N GLU A 178 -24.23 -14.18 -9.90
CA GLU A 178 -25.19 -14.18 -8.80
C GLU A 178 -24.72 -15.03 -7.61
N GLY A 179 -25.23 -14.73 -6.42
CA GLY A 179 -25.05 -15.54 -5.23
C GLY A 179 -23.75 -15.29 -4.47
N LEU A 180 -22.93 -14.29 -4.82
CA LEU A 180 -21.76 -13.92 -4.02
C LEU A 180 -22.19 -13.35 -2.67
N VAL A 181 -21.44 -13.70 -1.63
CA VAL A 181 -21.64 -13.19 -0.27
C VAL A 181 -20.48 -12.30 0.17
N LYS A 182 -20.74 -11.43 1.12
CA LYS A 182 -19.72 -10.50 1.64
C LYS A 182 -18.48 -11.25 2.14
N ASN A 183 -17.31 -10.74 1.77
CA ASN A 183 -15.99 -11.30 2.10
C ASN A 183 -15.68 -12.64 1.41
N GLN A 184 -16.48 -13.06 0.44
CA GLN A 184 -16.18 -14.24 -0.36
C GLN A 184 -14.95 -13.98 -1.24
N LYS A 185 -14.08 -15.01 -1.36
CA LYS A 185 -12.99 -15.02 -2.31
C LYS A 185 -13.55 -15.05 -3.74
N LEU A 186 -13.03 -14.17 -4.59
CA LEU A 186 -13.33 -14.16 -6.01
C LEU A 186 -12.69 -15.37 -6.72
N ALA A 187 -13.26 -15.80 -7.85
CA ALA A 187 -12.70 -16.88 -8.66
C ALA A 187 -11.28 -16.55 -9.14
N GLU A 188 -11.06 -15.30 -9.47
CA GLU A 188 -9.75 -14.75 -9.84
C GLU A 188 -9.55 -13.35 -9.25
N ASN A 189 -8.30 -12.90 -9.18
CA ASN A 189 -8.02 -11.52 -8.81
C ASN A 189 -8.50 -10.58 -9.92
N VAL A 190 -9.19 -9.52 -9.54
CA VAL A 190 -9.72 -8.53 -10.48
C VAL A 190 -9.10 -7.16 -10.24
N CYS A 191 -8.87 -6.42 -11.34
CA CYS A 191 -8.45 -5.02 -11.29
C CYS A 191 -9.69 -4.14 -11.46
N THR A 192 -10.00 -3.33 -10.46
CA THR A 192 -11.14 -2.41 -10.42
C THR A 192 -10.61 -1.00 -10.22
N PRO A 193 -10.17 -0.33 -11.29
CA PRO A 193 -9.51 0.98 -11.20
C PRO A 193 -10.47 2.07 -10.76
N THR A 194 -9.89 3.16 -10.23
CA THR A 194 -10.60 4.41 -9.99
C THR A 194 -9.91 5.56 -10.70
N THR A 195 -10.65 6.61 -10.97
CA THR A 195 -10.08 7.89 -11.40
C THR A 195 -9.23 8.47 -10.28
N LYS A 196 -8.35 9.39 -10.62
CA LYS A 196 -7.62 10.22 -9.66
C LYS A 196 -7.97 11.67 -9.93
N ASP A 197 -9.20 12.01 -9.64
CA ASP A 197 -9.74 13.34 -9.84
C ASP A 197 -9.61 14.19 -8.56
N ALA A 198 -9.80 15.51 -8.70
CA ALA A 198 -9.49 16.46 -7.61
C ALA A 198 -10.44 16.34 -6.41
N GLU A 199 -11.69 15.92 -6.64
CA GLU A 199 -12.72 15.88 -5.59
C GLU A 199 -12.88 14.48 -4.99
N HIS A 200 -13.14 13.45 -5.81
CA HIS A 200 -13.32 12.08 -5.37
C HIS A 200 -12.81 11.08 -6.42
N ASP A 201 -12.26 9.97 -5.93
CA ASP A 201 -11.87 8.84 -6.76
C ASP A 201 -13.15 8.03 -7.11
N GLU A 202 -13.47 7.90 -8.39
CA GLU A 202 -14.65 7.17 -8.86
C GLU A 202 -14.28 5.88 -9.60
N PRO A 203 -15.05 4.79 -9.42
CA PRO A 203 -14.86 3.56 -10.19
C PRO A 203 -14.95 3.83 -11.70
N ILE A 204 -14.00 3.29 -12.46
CA ILE A 204 -13.94 3.48 -13.92
C ILE A 204 -13.56 2.16 -14.59
N SER A 205 -14.07 1.90 -15.80
CA SER A 205 -13.66 0.72 -16.57
C SER A 205 -12.35 0.93 -17.32
N GLY A 206 -11.66 -0.16 -17.68
CA GLY A 206 -10.46 -0.08 -18.53
C GLY A 206 -10.75 0.51 -19.91
N GLU A 207 -11.95 0.28 -20.45
CA GLU A 207 -12.37 0.85 -21.74
C GLU A 207 -12.54 2.38 -21.62
N ASP A 208 -13.15 2.85 -20.53
CA ASP A 208 -13.37 4.28 -20.30
C ASP A 208 -12.04 5.00 -19.98
N ILE A 209 -11.08 4.35 -19.33
CA ILE A 209 -9.73 4.89 -19.13
C ILE A 209 -9.07 5.18 -20.50
N VAL A 210 -9.18 4.25 -21.44
CA VAL A 210 -8.58 4.40 -22.76
C VAL A 210 -9.37 5.40 -23.62
N SER A 211 -10.69 5.29 -23.66
CA SER A 211 -11.53 6.18 -24.48
C SER A 211 -11.49 7.63 -24.02
N SER A 212 -11.33 7.88 -22.71
CA SER A 212 -11.16 9.24 -22.17
C SER A 212 -9.74 9.81 -22.34
N GLY A 213 -8.81 9.04 -22.92
CA GLY A 213 -7.43 9.47 -23.13
C GLY A 213 -6.57 9.55 -21.86
N ARG A 214 -7.03 9.00 -20.73
CA ARG A 214 -6.25 8.95 -19.46
C ARG A 214 -5.00 8.08 -19.60
N MET A 215 -5.10 7.00 -20.38
CA MET A 215 -4.00 6.10 -20.75
C MET A 215 -4.20 5.59 -22.19
N THR A 216 -3.12 5.24 -22.87
CA THR A 216 -3.22 4.44 -24.09
C THR A 216 -3.59 2.98 -23.76
N ARG A 217 -4.11 2.24 -24.73
CA ARG A 217 -4.41 0.81 -24.59
C ARG A 217 -3.17 0.02 -24.07
N ALA A 218 -2.03 0.23 -24.68
CA ALA A 218 -0.79 -0.45 -24.30
C ALA A 218 -0.37 -0.15 -22.85
N GLN A 219 -0.49 1.12 -22.40
CA GLN A 219 -0.19 1.52 -21.03
C GLN A 219 -1.16 0.88 -20.03
N TRP A 220 -2.46 0.88 -20.35
CA TRP A 220 -3.47 0.25 -19.52
C TRP A 220 -3.20 -1.26 -19.35
N ASP A 221 -3.02 -1.97 -20.45
CA ASP A 221 -2.82 -3.43 -20.46
C ASP A 221 -1.53 -3.81 -19.71
N GLU A 222 -0.45 -3.08 -19.90
CA GLU A 222 0.81 -3.28 -19.18
C GLU A 222 0.65 -3.07 -17.68
N CYS A 223 0.09 -1.92 -17.28
CA CYS A 223 -0.07 -1.58 -15.86
C CYS A 223 -1.02 -2.54 -15.16
N ARG A 224 -2.16 -2.90 -15.79
CA ARG A 224 -3.11 -3.88 -15.26
C ARG A 224 -2.44 -5.23 -15.05
N THR A 225 -1.69 -5.73 -16.04
CA THR A 225 -0.98 -7.01 -15.94
C THR A 225 0.03 -7.00 -14.80
N LYS A 226 0.82 -5.95 -14.68
CA LYS A 226 1.80 -5.81 -13.59
C LYS A 226 1.14 -5.69 -12.23
N ALA A 227 0.05 -4.94 -12.11
CA ALA A 227 -0.69 -4.80 -10.84
C ALA A 227 -1.24 -6.15 -10.36
N LEU A 228 -1.83 -6.95 -11.26
CA LEU A 228 -2.31 -8.31 -10.95
C LEU A 228 -1.16 -9.24 -10.54
N ALA A 229 -0.03 -9.19 -11.23
CA ALA A 229 1.14 -10.02 -10.91
C ALA A 229 1.75 -9.65 -9.55
N ILE A 230 1.88 -8.36 -9.25
CA ILE A 230 2.37 -7.87 -7.94
C ILE A 230 1.42 -8.30 -6.82
N PHE A 231 0.11 -8.20 -7.04
CA PHE A 231 -0.88 -8.63 -6.04
C PHE A 231 -0.82 -10.14 -5.79
N ALA A 232 -0.69 -10.96 -6.84
CA ALA A 232 -0.53 -12.41 -6.72
C ALA A 232 0.74 -12.77 -5.92
N ARG A 233 1.88 -12.12 -6.19
CA ARG A 233 3.10 -12.24 -5.38
C ARG A 233 2.84 -11.86 -3.92
N GLY A 234 2.07 -10.80 -3.68
CA GLY A 234 1.64 -10.39 -2.33
C GLY A 234 0.84 -11.48 -1.62
N GLN A 235 -0.09 -12.13 -2.33
CA GLN A 235 -0.87 -13.25 -1.80
C GLN A 235 -0.01 -14.46 -1.45
N GLU A 236 0.95 -14.83 -2.29
CA GLU A 236 1.90 -15.92 -2.03
C GLU A 236 2.72 -15.66 -0.75
N ILE A 237 3.25 -14.44 -0.62
CA ILE A 237 4.03 -14.03 0.55
C ILE A 237 3.17 -14.00 1.81
N ALA A 238 1.96 -13.46 1.74
CA ALA A 238 1.01 -13.45 2.86
C ALA A 238 0.67 -14.88 3.28
N ALA A 239 0.32 -15.75 2.32
CA ALA A 239 -0.01 -17.15 2.59
C ALA A 239 1.16 -17.92 3.24
N SER A 240 2.41 -17.67 2.83
CA SER A 240 3.60 -18.26 3.46
C SER A 240 3.81 -17.85 4.92
N ARG A 241 3.09 -16.81 5.38
CA ARG A 241 3.11 -16.28 6.75
C ARG A 241 1.80 -16.54 7.50
N GLY A 242 0.88 -17.36 6.95
CA GLY A 242 -0.43 -17.65 7.52
C GLY A 242 -1.40 -16.45 7.46
N LEU A 243 -1.13 -15.49 6.58
CA LEU A 243 -1.96 -14.30 6.36
C LEU A 243 -2.77 -14.44 5.07
N VAL A 244 -3.88 -13.73 5.00
CA VAL A 244 -4.74 -13.61 3.81
C VAL A 244 -4.66 -12.17 3.31
N LEU A 245 -4.42 -12.02 2.01
CA LEU A 245 -4.41 -10.74 1.31
C LEU A 245 -5.59 -10.69 0.33
#